data_3d1eeb58bea9674ba72e9bac194fffb4
#
_entry.id   3d1eeb58bea9674ba72e9bac194fffb4
#
_cell.length_a   1.000
_cell.length_b   1.000
_cell.length_c   1.000
_cell.angle_alpha   90.00
_cell.angle_beta   90.00
_cell.angle_gamma   90.00
#
_symmetry.space_group_name_H-M   'P 1'
#
loop_
_entity.id
_entity.type
_entity.pdbx_description
1 polymer ?
#
loop_
_entity_poly.entity_id
_entity_poly.type
_entity_poly.pdbx_seq_one_letter_code
_entity_poly.pdbx_strand_id
1 'polypeptide(L)'
;MKIQIKSRKSGPAIARVIAVAVLAATTISPASGADTNPVTPINLVAPSGLPGIPALPFTGVKSDVFTTPSTMLNLDVVPSQGVIGTPITISGKGLPANTTVPLTWATLDGTWVADIQPNSVNYLGTKYTKYNVNIASVTTDATGAFVYKTKVPSDFGGVHDIYAVQNGVAIAHGGFQTTRELKISPTSGPIGTKITITYTGMGASLYTAGAAVHWDSSYAGEVQALWTRGTGKVVIRAAGTVGDHFIDVKDAITFAYLNILQSPVPYANGGRAKFKVTADKGPDKPYITWPAVVEPTVELRTTLSTVGLNPNTKAVAKLSKTSGPILTKTTFSATGLTSTGTHQLVWASVIGNRVNCTGTCWAYNSVPLATVNVTGSSMSSDITIPDTLGGWHVIQLKQGDVIEAQATFYVKHSIMPFYDKAGKVIGMGLAKADNSGSVEAFATGGAGAPSTTFKAGEEITISIKGVGWTQLDNTMAVTYDNSYVGYGCGFNSNGYMVIHITATGAPGTHIIDLHPILYTQQPSFANTPYGMVPILSADRDFAGLALGYTVPSIHFAITIVK
;
A
#
# COMPACT_ATOMS: atom_id res chain seq x y z
N MET A 1 -44.92 36.12 19.14
CA MET A 1 -43.84 37.07 19.05
C MET A 1 -43.44 37.16 17.56
N LYS A 2 -43.92 38.23 16.87
CA LYS A 2 -43.73 38.39 15.43
C LYS A 2 -42.38 39.11 15.21
N ILE A 3 -41.49 38.48 14.46
CA ILE A 3 -40.22 39.08 14.04
C ILE A 3 -40.44 39.71 12.66
N GLN A 4 -40.34 41.04 12.59
CA GLN A 4 -40.38 41.80 11.35
C GLN A 4 -38.98 41.75 10.69
N ILE A 5 -38.91 41.29 9.44
CA ILE A 5 -37.72 41.40 8.60
C ILE A 5 -37.77 42.74 7.86
N LYS A 6 -36.84 43.64 8.16
CA LYS A 6 -36.62 44.88 7.41
C LYS A 6 -35.85 44.60 6.13
N SER A 7 -36.45 44.90 4.98
CA SER A 7 -35.81 44.90 3.67
C SER A 7 -34.76 46.04 3.57
N ARG A 8 -33.52 45.72 3.21
CA ARG A 8 -32.51 46.71 2.80
C ARG A 8 -32.53 46.87 1.29
N LYS A 9 -32.59 48.09 0.86
CA LYS A 9 -32.61 48.56 -0.53
C LYS A 9 -31.32 48.15 -1.27
N SER A 10 -31.51 47.70 -2.50
CA SER A 10 -30.50 47.37 -3.49
C SER A 10 -29.74 48.61 -3.98
N GLY A 11 -28.39 48.56 -3.93
CA GLY A 11 -27.51 49.46 -4.68
C GLY A 11 -27.11 48.82 -6.02
N PRO A 12 -26.58 49.57 -6.98
CA PRO A 12 -26.48 49.14 -8.37
C PRO A 12 -25.43 48.05 -8.57
N ALA A 13 -25.82 47.03 -9.35
CA ALA A 13 -25.00 45.92 -9.75
C ALA A 13 -23.87 46.41 -10.69
N ILE A 14 -22.63 46.23 -10.27
CA ILE A 14 -21.47 46.29 -11.16
C ILE A 14 -21.39 44.92 -11.86
N ALA A 15 -21.75 44.91 -13.14
CA ALA A 15 -21.56 43.72 -13.99
C ALA A 15 -20.05 43.46 -14.15
N ARG A 16 -19.52 42.49 -13.44
CA ARG A 16 -18.20 41.90 -13.73
C ARG A 16 -18.38 40.94 -14.89
N VAL A 17 -17.83 41.28 -16.03
CA VAL A 17 -17.66 40.40 -17.17
C VAL A 17 -16.67 39.31 -16.76
N ILE A 18 -17.18 38.12 -16.48
CA ILE A 18 -16.37 36.92 -16.36
C ILE A 18 -16.07 36.47 -17.79
N ALA A 19 -14.84 36.68 -18.25
CA ALA A 19 -14.34 36.05 -19.46
C ALA A 19 -14.21 34.55 -19.20
N VAL A 20 -15.25 33.82 -19.52
CA VAL A 20 -15.21 32.37 -19.60
C VAL A 20 -14.36 32.04 -20.83
N ALA A 21 -13.13 31.59 -20.62
CA ALA A 21 -12.38 30.93 -21.67
C ALA A 21 -13.15 29.64 -22.02
N VAL A 22 -13.88 29.66 -23.12
CA VAL A 22 -14.50 28.50 -23.73
C VAL A 22 -13.35 27.62 -24.25
N LEU A 23 -12.90 26.70 -23.43
CA LEU A 23 -12.20 25.52 -23.94
C LEU A 23 -13.19 24.82 -24.87
N ALA A 24 -12.85 24.75 -26.14
CA ALA A 24 -13.62 23.97 -27.11
C ALA A 24 -13.74 22.55 -26.57
N ALA A 25 -14.91 22.23 -26.04
CA ALA A 25 -15.28 20.86 -25.74
C ALA A 25 -15.37 20.13 -27.07
N THR A 26 -14.27 19.50 -27.49
CA THR A 26 -14.37 18.41 -28.44
C THR A 26 -15.26 17.38 -27.75
N THR A 27 -16.45 17.16 -28.31
CA THR A 27 -17.33 16.07 -27.90
C THR A 27 -16.57 14.76 -28.07
N ILE A 28 -15.94 14.29 -27.00
CA ILE A 28 -15.41 12.95 -26.94
C ILE A 28 -16.66 12.05 -26.91
N SER A 29 -16.96 11.44 -28.06
CA SER A 29 -17.93 10.35 -28.08
C SER A 29 -17.47 9.33 -27.06
N PRO A 30 -18.32 8.91 -26.10
CA PRO A 30 -17.95 7.81 -25.22
C PRO A 30 -17.65 6.61 -26.12
N ALA A 31 -16.45 6.07 -26.00
CA ALA A 31 -16.14 4.79 -26.60
C ALA A 31 -17.17 3.79 -26.03
N SER A 32 -18.17 3.47 -26.82
CA SER A 32 -19.14 2.44 -26.52
C SER A 32 -18.41 1.10 -26.52
N GLY A 33 -18.24 0.53 -25.36
CA GLY A 33 -17.60 -0.75 -25.15
C GLY A 33 -16.98 -0.82 -23.78
N ALA A 34 -17.76 -0.60 -22.72
CA ALA A 34 -17.45 -1.27 -21.48
C ALA A 34 -17.61 -2.76 -21.79
N ASP A 35 -16.51 -3.46 -21.98
CA ASP A 35 -16.50 -4.91 -21.97
C ASP A 35 -17.09 -5.34 -20.64
N THR A 36 -18.34 -5.75 -20.65
CA THR A 36 -19.05 -6.36 -19.51
C THR A 36 -18.58 -7.81 -19.36
N ASN A 37 -17.31 -8.08 -19.56
CA ASN A 37 -16.77 -9.38 -19.20
C ASN A 37 -16.97 -9.56 -17.69
N PRO A 38 -17.55 -10.69 -17.27
CA PRO A 38 -17.74 -10.94 -15.87
C PRO A 38 -16.38 -10.85 -15.17
N VAL A 39 -16.33 -10.03 -14.12
CA VAL A 39 -15.16 -9.86 -13.26
C VAL A 39 -14.72 -11.23 -12.77
N THR A 40 -13.52 -11.66 -13.14
CA THR A 40 -12.92 -12.87 -12.59
C THR A 40 -11.89 -12.45 -11.54
N PRO A 41 -12.25 -12.52 -10.25
CA PRO A 41 -11.31 -12.19 -9.18
C PRO A 41 -10.08 -13.09 -9.23
N ILE A 42 -8.90 -12.51 -9.15
CA ILE A 42 -7.65 -13.26 -9.06
C ILE A 42 -7.09 -13.22 -7.64
N ASN A 43 -6.53 -14.34 -7.20
CA ASN A 43 -5.78 -14.41 -5.95
C ASN A 43 -4.35 -13.93 -6.24
N LEU A 44 -3.92 -12.89 -5.56
CA LEU A 44 -2.57 -12.33 -5.70
C LEU A 44 -1.59 -13.11 -4.84
N VAL A 45 -0.63 -13.74 -5.49
CA VAL A 45 0.46 -14.45 -4.81
C VAL A 45 1.47 -13.42 -4.29
N ALA A 46 2.05 -13.71 -3.13
CA ALA A 46 3.13 -12.90 -2.57
C ALA A 46 4.27 -12.76 -3.59
N PRO A 47 4.74 -11.54 -3.88
CA PRO A 47 5.81 -11.34 -4.84
C PRO A 47 7.12 -11.98 -4.35
N SER A 48 7.88 -12.55 -5.28
CA SER A 48 9.22 -13.03 -4.98
C SER A 48 10.11 -11.88 -4.52
N GLY A 49 10.85 -12.08 -3.43
CA GLY A 49 11.73 -11.04 -2.88
C GLY A 49 11.07 -10.07 -1.90
N LEU A 50 9.77 -10.23 -1.57
CA LEU A 50 9.17 -9.49 -0.47
C LEU A 50 9.85 -9.89 0.85
N PRO A 51 10.41 -8.92 1.61
CA PRO A 51 11.07 -9.22 2.87
C PRO A 51 10.09 -9.79 3.91
N GLY A 52 10.56 -10.72 4.73
CA GLY A 52 9.82 -11.22 5.87
C GLY A 52 8.77 -12.29 5.58
N ILE A 53 8.66 -12.80 4.34
CA ILE A 53 7.84 -13.98 4.08
C ILE A 53 8.52 -15.19 4.72
N PRO A 54 7.94 -15.80 5.76
CA PRO A 54 8.52 -17.00 6.35
C PRO A 54 8.34 -18.20 5.42
N ALA A 55 9.25 -19.14 5.51
CA ALA A 55 9.04 -20.47 4.96
C ALA A 55 7.78 -21.11 5.58
N LEU A 56 7.25 -22.16 4.94
CA LEU A 56 6.19 -22.95 5.55
C LEU A 56 6.67 -23.49 6.91
N PRO A 57 5.77 -23.61 7.89
CA PRO A 57 6.11 -24.13 9.20
C PRO A 57 6.85 -25.48 9.15
N PHE A 58 7.79 -25.69 10.07
CA PHE A 58 8.52 -26.93 10.27
C PHE A 58 9.22 -27.49 9.03
N THR A 59 8.78 -28.62 8.51
CA THR A 59 9.45 -29.29 7.36
C THR A 59 9.26 -28.55 6.04
N GLY A 60 8.33 -27.60 5.98
CA GLY A 60 7.98 -26.89 4.75
C GLY A 60 7.20 -27.74 3.73
N VAL A 61 6.76 -28.95 4.11
CA VAL A 61 6.00 -29.85 3.26
C VAL A 61 4.54 -29.89 3.70
N LYS A 62 3.63 -29.56 2.79
CA LYS A 62 2.19 -29.72 3.03
C LYS A 62 1.90 -31.22 3.20
N SER A 63 1.08 -31.56 4.21
CA SER A 63 0.64 -32.93 4.38
C SER A 63 -0.43 -33.29 3.34
N ASP A 64 -0.54 -34.59 3.05
CA ASP A 64 -1.69 -35.10 2.33
C ASP A 64 -2.98 -34.81 3.09
N VAL A 65 -4.09 -34.73 2.37
CA VAL A 65 -5.41 -34.57 2.98
C VAL A 65 -5.76 -35.81 3.79
N PHE A 66 -6.23 -35.63 5.01
CA PHE A 66 -6.65 -36.68 5.90
C PHE A 66 -8.02 -36.41 6.51
N THR A 67 -8.69 -37.43 6.99
CA THR A 67 -9.97 -37.30 7.70
C THR A 67 -9.76 -37.09 9.19
N THR A 68 -10.62 -36.29 9.81
CA THR A 68 -10.63 -36.02 11.26
C THR A 68 -11.90 -36.64 11.87
N PRO A 69 -11.82 -37.83 12.48
CA PRO A 69 -12.98 -38.43 13.13
C PRO A 69 -13.39 -37.63 14.38
N SER A 70 -14.62 -37.84 14.84
CA SER A 70 -15.15 -37.16 16.04
C SER A 70 -14.48 -37.60 17.35
N THR A 71 -13.83 -38.74 17.36
CA THR A 71 -13.12 -39.31 18.53
C THR A 71 -11.67 -39.59 18.15
N MET A 72 -10.76 -39.01 18.88
CA MET A 72 -9.29 -39.16 18.72
C MET A 72 -8.64 -39.28 20.09
N LEU A 73 -7.44 -39.86 20.12
CA LEU A 73 -6.58 -39.81 21.31
C LEU A 73 -6.11 -38.37 21.56
N ASN A 74 -5.66 -38.10 22.77
CA ASN A 74 -5.14 -36.80 23.13
C ASN A 74 -3.62 -36.72 22.88
N LEU A 75 -3.16 -35.59 22.31
CA LEU A 75 -1.77 -35.17 22.32
C LEU A 75 -1.57 -34.09 23.37
N ASP A 76 -0.63 -34.32 24.28
CA ASP A 76 -0.23 -33.32 25.26
C ASP A 76 0.81 -32.38 24.64
N VAL A 77 0.55 -31.07 24.69
CA VAL A 77 1.46 -30.01 24.21
C VAL A 77 1.84 -29.11 25.37
N VAL A 78 3.11 -29.10 25.74
CA VAL A 78 3.60 -28.38 26.92
C VAL A 78 4.76 -27.43 26.57
N PRO A 79 4.64 -26.12 26.85
CA PRO A 79 3.42 -25.40 27.23
C PRO A 79 2.38 -25.44 26.10
N SER A 80 1.11 -25.19 26.44
CA SER A 80 -0.01 -25.15 25.47
C SER A 80 -0.20 -23.81 24.79
N GLN A 81 0.55 -22.78 25.23
CA GLN A 81 0.53 -21.44 24.64
C GLN A 81 1.89 -20.75 24.76
N GLY A 82 2.16 -19.80 23.89
CA GLY A 82 3.37 -18.99 23.91
C GLY A 82 3.59 -18.23 22.60
N VAL A 83 4.65 -17.43 22.56
CA VAL A 83 5.05 -16.68 21.36
C VAL A 83 5.78 -17.55 20.36
N ILE A 84 5.96 -17.05 19.15
CA ILE A 84 6.82 -17.67 18.14
C ILE A 84 8.22 -17.96 18.71
N GLY A 85 8.73 -19.17 18.47
CA GLY A 85 10.02 -19.63 18.97
C GLY A 85 9.98 -20.25 20.38
N THR A 86 8.84 -20.26 21.06
CA THR A 86 8.68 -20.95 22.35
C THR A 86 9.03 -22.43 22.21
N PRO A 87 9.95 -22.99 23.04
CA PRO A 87 10.19 -24.42 23.07
C PRO A 87 8.94 -25.16 23.54
N ILE A 88 8.52 -26.19 22.80
CA ILE A 88 7.36 -27.03 23.11
C ILE A 88 7.75 -28.51 23.10
N THR A 89 7.06 -29.27 23.92
CA THR A 89 7.10 -30.73 23.91
C THR A 89 5.73 -31.27 23.55
N ILE A 90 5.67 -32.08 22.50
CA ILE A 90 4.47 -32.78 22.04
C ILE A 90 4.64 -34.24 22.42
N SER A 91 3.67 -34.80 23.13
CA SER A 91 3.69 -36.20 23.55
C SER A 91 2.33 -36.86 23.34
N GLY A 92 2.36 -38.14 23.05
CA GLY A 92 1.16 -39.00 22.85
C GLY A 92 1.34 -40.35 23.52
N LYS A 93 0.20 -40.96 23.86
CA LYS A 93 0.12 -42.30 24.48
C LYS A 93 -1.05 -43.07 23.86
N GLY A 94 -0.93 -44.41 23.87
CA GLY A 94 -1.99 -45.28 23.39
C GLY A 94 -2.13 -45.34 21.86
N LEU A 95 -1.15 -44.80 21.13
CA LEU A 95 -1.07 -44.95 19.68
C LEU A 95 -0.63 -46.37 19.30
N PRO A 96 -0.71 -46.76 18.03
CA PRO A 96 -0.14 -48.06 17.58
C PRO A 96 1.33 -48.16 17.98
N ALA A 97 1.69 -49.31 18.59
CA ALA A 97 3.04 -49.54 19.10
C ALA A 97 4.06 -49.77 17.97
N ASN A 98 5.31 -49.35 18.18
CA ASN A 98 6.43 -49.48 17.26
C ASN A 98 6.13 -49.00 15.82
N THR A 99 5.35 -47.92 15.71
CA THR A 99 4.85 -47.42 14.44
C THR A 99 5.36 -46.01 14.21
N THR A 100 5.76 -45.70 12.99
CA THR A 100 6.08 -44.30 12.58
C THR A 100 4.80 -43.55 12.25
N VAL A 101 4.57 -42.46 12.94
CA VAL A 101 3.36 -41.63 12.81
C VAL A 101 3.77 -40.22 12.40
N PRO A 102 3.30 -39.69 11.27
CA PRO A 102 3.45 -38.30 10.91
C PRO A 102 2.71 -37.38 11.89
N LEU A 103 3.37 -36.31 12.31
CA LEU A 103 2.76 -35.20 13.03
C LEU A 103 2.54 -34.02 12.07
N THR A 104 1.39 -33.40 12.16
CA THR A 104 1.03 -32.24 11.34
C THR A 104 0.64 -31.03 12.19
N TRP A 105 0.82 -29.84 11.63
CA TRP A 105 0.44 -28.55 12.19
C TRP A 105 -0.57 -27.90 11.26
N ALA A 106 -1.75 -27.56 11.78
CA ALA A 106 -2.77 -26.85 11.01
C ALA A 106 -2.39 -25.38 10.85
N THR A 107 -2.45 -24.92 9.61
CA THR A 107 -2.16 -23.53 9.25
C THR A 107 -3.02 -23.10 8.06
N LEU A 108 -2.69 -21.94 7.48
CA LEU A 108 -3.38 -21.43 6.31
C LEU A 108 -2.46 -20.53 5.49
N ASP A 109 -2.83 -20.30 4.23
CA ASP A 109 -2.28 -19.25 3.39
C ASP A 109 -3.30 -18.13 3.25
N GLY A 110 -2.84 -16.89 3.33
CA GLY A 110 -3.61 -15.71 3.02
C GLY A 110 -3.24 -15.15 1.66
N THR A 111 -4.23 -14.72 0.89
CA THR A 111 -4.03 -14.04 -0.39
C THR A 111 -4.88 -12.79 -0.46
N TRP A 112 -4.33 -11.75 -1.07
CA TRP A 112 -5.10 -10.60 -1.51
C TRP A 112 -5.92 -10.99 -2.74
N VAL A 113 -7.10 -10.43 -2.88
CA VAL A 113 -7.97 -10.67 -4.05
C VAL A 113 -8.16 -9.36 -4.77
N ALA A 114 -7.91 -9.35 -6.07
CA ALA A 114 -8.11 -8.19 -6.92
C ALA A 114 -8.91 -8.56 -8.17
N ASP A 115 -9.61 -7.58 -8.71
CA ASP A 115 -10.17 -7.58 -10.04
C ASP A 115 -9.27 -6.73 -10.92
N ILE A 116 -8.70 -7.34 -11.94
CA ILE A 116 -7.84 -6.68 -12.92
C ILE A 116 -8.60 -6.60 -14.24
N GLN A 117 -8.96 -5.39 -14.61
CA GLN A 117 -9.54 -5.07 -15.91
C GLN A 117 -8.46 -4.41 -16.80
N PRO A 118 -8.63 -4.39 -18.13
CA PRO A 118 -7.67 -3.74 -19.01
C PRO A 118 -7.29 -2.31 -18.61
N ASN A 119 -8.12 -1.68 -17.85
CA ASN A 119 -8.09 -0.27 -17.55
C ASN A 119 -8.36 0.07 -16.08
N SER A 120 -8.48 -0.90 -15.20
CA SER A 120 -8.60 -0.67 -13.76
C SER A 120 -8.09 -1.85 -12.95
N VAL A 121 -7.65 -1.56 -11.74
CA VAL A 121 -7.31 -2.57 -10.73
C VAL A 121 -8.09 -2.24 -9.48
N ASN A 122 -8.96 -3.16 -9.08
CA ASN A 122 -9.82 -3.01 -7.92
C ASN A 122 -9.45 -4.05 -6.85
N TYR A 123 -9.17 -3.59 -5.65
CA TYR A 123 -8.98 -4.46 -4.51
C TYR A 123 -10.34 -4.96 -3.99
N LEU A 124 -10.50 -6.27 -3.84
CA LEU A 124 -11.75 -6.92 -3.44
C LEU A 124 -11.73 -7.52 -2.03
N GLY A 125 -10.55 -7.67 -1.41
CA GLY A 125 -10.44 -8.24 -0.08
C GLY A 125 -9.35 -9.29 0.06
N THR A 126 -9.50 -10.18 1.05
CA THR A 126 -8.57 -11.26 1.37
C THR A 126 -9.28 -12.61 1.34
N LYS A 127 -8.52 -13.67 1.02
CA LYS A 127 -8.98 -15.06 1.06
C LYS A 127 -7.99 -15.91 1.82
N TYR A 128 -8.50 -16.81 2.64
CA TYR A 128 -7.69 -17.76 3.41
C TYR A 128 -7.96 -19.20 2.96
N THR A 129 -6.89 -19.96 2.80
CA THR A 129 -6.96 -21.39 2.46
C THR A 129 -6.28 -22.20 3.54
N LYS A 130 -7.05 -23.03 4.26
CA LYS A 130 -6.55 -23.89 5.34
C LYS A 130 -5.85 -25.12 4.77
N TYR A 131 -4.79 -25.56 5.43
CA TYR A 131 -4.08 -26.81 5.15
C TYR A 131 -3.28 -27.24 6.37
N ASN A 132 -2.65 -28.42 6.29
CA ASN A 132 -1.74 -28.91 7.30
C ASN A 132 -0.33 -29.04 6.74
N VAL A 133 0.67 -28.85 7.60
CA VAL A 133 2.10 -28.99 7.26
C VAL A 133 2.71 -30.07 8.12
N ASN A 134 3.56 -30.92 7.55
CA ASN A 134 4.27 -31.93 8.31
C ASN A 134 5.24 -31.28 9.30
N ILE A 135 5.11 -31.62 10.58
CA ILE A 135 6.03 -31.21 11.62
C ILE A 135 7.25 -32.15 11.65
N ALA A 136 6.99 -33.44 11.77
CA ALA A 136 7.95 -34.52 11.90
C ALA A 136 7.27 -35.87 11.64
N SER A 137 8.08 -36.92 11.54
CA SER A 137 7.63 -38.29 11.71
C SER A 137 8.22 -38.81 13.01
N VAL A 138 7.37 -39.25 13.93
CA VAL A 138 7.76 -39.78 15.24
C VAL A 138 7.52 -41.30 15.26
N THR A 139 8.41 -42.03 15.92
CA THR A 139 8.21 -43.46 16.12
C THR A 139 7.75 -43.69 17.56
N THR A 140 6.63 -44.40 17.71
CA THR A 140 6.10 -44.79 19.02
C THR A 140 6.91 -45.96 19.58
N ASP A 141 7.01 -46.04 20.89
CA ASP A 141 7.61 -47.18 21.61
C ASP A 141 6.66 -48.39 21.66
N ALA A 142 7.09 -49.43 22.37
CA ALA A 142 6.30 -50.68 22.54
C ALA A 142 4.97 -50.46 23.29
N THR A 143 4.81 -49.33 23.98
CA THR A 143 3.57 -48.93 24.69
C THR A 143 2.69 -47.98 23.86
N GLY A 144 3.10 -47.63 22.67
CA GLY A 144 2.42 -46.68 21.82
C GLY A 144 2.62 -45.22 22.27
N ALA A 145 3.71 -44.92 22.97
CA ALA A 145 4.03 -43.56 23.42
C ALA A 145 5.16 -42.93 22.59
N PHE A 146 5.16 -41.59 22.51
CA PHE A 146 6.26 -40.84 21.96
C PHE A 146 6.42 -39.48 22.66
N VAL A 147 7.60 -38.89 22.52
CA VAL A 147 7.91 -37.51 22.94
C VAL A 147 8.69 -36.80 21.83
N TYR A 148 8.20 -35.67 21.37
CA TYR A 148 8.84 -34.82 20.35
C TYR A 148 9.04 -33.40 20.87
N LYS A 149 10.27 -32.90 20.76
CA LYS A 149 10.62 -31.54 21.18
C LYS A 149 10.90 -30.64 19.97
N THR A 150 10.31 -29.47 19.92
CA THR A 150 10.50 -28.50 18.85
C THR A 150 10.28 -27.08 19.37
N LYS A 151 10.24 -26.11 18.48
CA LYS A 151 9.89 -24.71 18.79
C LYS A 151 8.69 -24.29 17.94
N VAL A 152 7.85 -23.42 18.50
CA VAL A 152 6.74 -22.80 17.76
C VAL A 152 7.28 -22.09 16.51
N PRO A 153 6.77 -22.42 15.32
CA PRO A 153 7.26 -21.83 14.07
C PRO A 153 6.80 -20.38 13.91
N SER A 154 7.42 -19.67 12.96
CA SER A 154 6.89 -18.39 12.49
C SER A 154 5.62 -18.62 11.68
N ASP A 155 4.47 -18.36 12.28
CA ASP A 155 3.14 -18.56 11.69
C ASP A 155 2.15 -17.58 12.28
N PHE A 156 0.91 -17.57 11.77
CA PHE A 156 -0.17 -16.76 12.30
C PHE A 156 -0.38 -16.99 13.81
N GLY A 157 -0.95 -16.01 14.47
CA GLY A 157 -1.42 -16.15 15.84
C GLY A 157 -2.75 -16.90 15.92
N GLY A 158 -3.10 -17.32 17.15
CA GLY A 158 -4.30 -18.09 17.41
C GLY A 158 -4.03 -19.57 17.67
N VAL A 159 -5.07 -20.38 17.64
CA VAL A 159 -4.97 -21.80 17.92
C VAL A 159 -4.58 -22.56 16.65
N HIS A 160 -3.55 -23.39 16.77
CA HIS A 160 -3.12 -24.35 15.76
C HIS A 160 -3.39 -25.76 16.25
N ASP A 161 -4.17 -26.50 15.48
CA ASP A 161 -4.38 -27.92 15.75
C ASP A 161 -3.14 -28.73 15.36
N ILE A 162 -2.82 -29.73 16.17
CA ILE A 162 -1.73 -30.67 15.92
C ILE A 162 -2.34 -32.07 15.83
N TYR A 163 -2.07 -32.78 14.74
CA TYR A 163 -2.59 -34.14 14.53
C TYR A 163 -1.46 -35.12 14.39
N ALA A 164 -1.67 -36.33 14.97
CA ALA A 164 -0.95 -37.53 14.60
C ALA A 164 -1.79 -38.27 13.56
N VAL A 165 -1.21 -38.52 12.37
CA VAL A 165 -1.96 -39.05 11.23
C VAL A 165 -1.45 -40.45 10.89
N GLN A 166 -2.36 -41.41 10.64
CA GLN A 166 -2.02 -42.76 10.20
C GLN A 166 -2.97 -43.17 9.07
N ASN A 167 -2.44 -43.63 7.96
CA ASN A 167 -3.22 -44.13 6.82
C ASN A 167 -4.31 -43.15 6.35
N GLY A 168 -4.01 -41.84 6.32
CA GLY A 168 -4.95 -40.80 5.92
C GLY A 168 -6.06 -40.46 6.93
N VAL A 169 -5.89 -40.88 8.20
CA VAL A 169 -6.83 -40.60 9.30
C VAL A 169 -6.07 -40.01 10.48
N ALA A 170 -6.60 -38.95 11.06
CA ALA A 170 -6.09 -38.41 12.31
C ALA A 170 -6.49 -39.33 13.47
N ILE A 171 -5.48 -39.87 14.18
CA ILE A 171 -5.66 -40.82 15.29
C ILE A 171 -5.49 -40.14 16.65
N ALA A 172 -4.80 -39.00 16.71
CA ALA A 172 -4.66 -38.18 17.92
C ALA A 172 -4.64 -36.70 17.60
N HIS A 173 -5.08 -35.87 18.52
CA HIS A 173 -5.23 -34.43 18.38
C HIS A 173 -4.74 -33.70 19.62
N GLY A 174 -4.08 -32.58 19.42
CA GLY A 174 -3.71 -31.59 20.42
C GLY A 174 -3.73 -30.18 19.81
N GLY A 175 -3.35 -29.20 20.57
CA GLY A 175 -3.34 -27.82 20.05
C GLY A 175 -2.33 -26.95 20.77
N PHE A 176 -1.94 -25.88 20.10
CA PHE A 176 -1.08 -24.82 20.65
C PHE A 176 -1.66 -23.45 20.31
N GLN A 177 -1.69 -22.54 21.29
CA GLN A 177 -2.09 -21.16 21.08
C GLN A 177 -0.86 -20.27 20.90
N THR A 178 -0.62 -19.81 19.67
CA THR A 178 0.38 -18.78 19.39
C THR A 178 -0.11 -17.41 19.85
N THR A 179 0.63 -16.81 20.80
CA THR A 179 0.31 -15.53 21.39
C THR A 179 1.12 -14.40 20.74
N ARG A 180 0.71 -13.17 20.99
CA ARG A 180 1.30 -11.96 20.42
C ARG A 180 2.56 -11.54 21.16
N GLU A 181 3.50 -10.93 20.44
CA GLU A 181 4.66 -10.28 21.02
C GLU A 181 4.97 -8.98 20.30
N LEU A 182 5.28 -7.92 21.06
CA LEU A 182 5.71 -6.61 20.54
C LEU A 182 7.16 -6.36 20.95
N LYS A 183 7.99 -6.00 19.96
CA LYS A 183 9.37 -5.54 20.16
C LYS A 183 9.59 -4.25 19.40
N ILE A 184 10.38 -3.34 19.98
CA ILE A 184 10.83 -2.11 19.31
C ILE A 184 12.35 -1.99 19.33
N SER A 185 12.91 -1.34 18.32
CA SER A 185 14.35 -1.03 18.24
C SER A 185 14.59 0.21 17.36
N PRO A 186 15.37 1.20 17.83
CA PRO A 186 15.88 1.37 19.21
C PRO A 186 14.77 1.70 20.20
N THR A 187 15.11 1.79 21.51
CA THR A 187 14.19 2.19 22.60
C THR A 187 14.34 3.65 23.00
N SER A 188 15.29 4.38 22.38
CA SER A 188 15.49 5.81 22.61
C SER A 188 16.20 6.46 21.44
N GLY A 189 16.06 7.78 21.33
CA GLY A 189 16.72 8.61 20.32
C GLY A 189 16.10 10.00 20.23
N PRO A 190 16.71 10.93 19.47
CA PRO A 190 16.12 12.24 19.21
C PRO A 190 14.87 12.15 18.34
N ILE A 191 14.11 13.25 18.21
CA ILE A 191 13.01 13.37 17.25
C ILE A 191 13.50 12.98 15.85
N GLY A 192 12.67 12.25 15.09
CA GLY A 192 13.01 11.74 13.76
C GLY A 192 13.76 10.39 13.76
N THR A 193 14.17 9.87 14.92
CA THR A 193 14.75 8.52 15.03
C THR A 193 13.79 7.49 14.46
N LYS A 194 14.25 6.67 13.51
CA LYS A 194 13.48 5.54 12.97
C LYS A 194 13.35 4.45 14.03
N ILE A 195 12.11 4.12 14.37
CA ILE A 195 11.78 3.07 15.34
C ILE A 195 11.21 1.90 14.55
N THR A 196 11.90 0.78 14.57
CA THR A 196 11.36 -0.47 14.03
C THR A 196 10.50 -1.14 15.09
N ILE A 197 9.24 -1.38 14.77
CA ILE A 197 8.27 -2.10 15.58
C ILE A 197 8.09 -3.47 14.92
N THR A 198 8.28 -4.55 15.66
CA THR A 198 7.99 -5.92 15.22
C THR A 198 6.86 -6.46 16.07
N TYR A 199 5.76 -6.83 15.45
CA TYR A 199 4.58 -7.39 16.10
C TYR A 199 4.28 -8.76 15.51
N THR A 200 4.33 -9.80 16.32
CA THR A 200 4.15 -11.19 15.91
C THR A 200 2.92 -11.82 16.55
N GLY A 201 2.46 -12.92 15.96
CA GLY A 201 1.27 -13.63 16.44
C GLY A 201 -0.04 -12.97 16.05
N MET A 202 -0.05 -12.15 14.99
CA MET A 202 -1.28 -11.66 14.37
C MET A 202 -2.05 -12.83 13.77
N GLY A 203 -3.37 -12.86 13.99
CA GLY A 203 -4.23 -13.95 13.51
C GLY A 203 -4.57 -13.83 12.03
N ALA A 204 -5.35 -14.78 11.53
CA ALA A 204 -5.79 -14.84 10.15
C ALA A 204 -7.32 -14.76 10.06
N SER A 205 -7.87 -13.66 10.47
CA SER A 205 -9.30 -13.36 10.37
C SER A 205 -9.51 -11.89 10.05
N LEU A 206 -10.73 -11.53 9.72
CA LEU A 206 -11.10 -10.14 9.41
C LEU A 206 -10.61 -9.15 10.50
N TYR A 207 -10.64 -9.54 11.77
CA TYR A 207 -10.32 -8.66 12.90
C TYR A 207 -8.90 -8.80 13.44
N THR A 208 -8.12 -9.77 12.96
CA THR A 208 -6.79 -10.09 13.51
C THR A 208 -5.66 -10.13 12.48
N ALA A 209 -5.98 -9.97 11.19
CA ALA A 209 -4.99 -9.95 10.11
C ALA A 209 -4.24 -8.62 9.98
N GLY A 210 -4.76 -7.56 10.64
CA GLY A 210 -4.14 -6.25 10.76
C GLY A 210 -4.05 -5.83 12.21
N ALA A 211 -3.24 -4.82 12.50
CA ALA A 211 -3.15 -4.23 13.82
C ALA A 211 -3.00 -2.71 13.75
N ALA A 212 -3.75 -2.00 14.60
CA ALA A 212 -3.68 -0.56 14.75
C ALA A 212 -2.46 -0.18 15.60
N VAL A 213 -1.66 0.74 15.10
CA VAL A 213 -0.48 1.30 15.77
C VAL A 213 -0.83 2.68 16.32
N HIS A 214 -0.51 2.91 17.58
CA HIS A 214 -0.72 4.19 18.26
C HIS A 214 0.59 4.70 18.82
N TRP A 215 0.72 6.03 18.79
CA TRP A 215 1.77 6.80 19.46
C TRP A 215 1.09 7.72 20.46
N ASP A 216 1.36 7.55 21.77
CA ASP A 216 0.71 8.32 22.83
C ASP A 216 -0.83 8.40 22.71
N SER A 217 -1.45 7.26 22.42
CA SER A 217 -2.89 7.12 22.16
C SER A 217 -3.40 7.73 20.85
N SER A 218 -2.57 8.44 20.08
CA SER A 218 -2.93 8.89 18.72
C SER A 218 -2.80 7.74 17.74
N TYR A 219 -3.80 7.56 16.87
CA TYR A 219 -3.77 6.55 15.83
C TYR A 219 -2.77 6.96 14.73
N ALA A 220 -1.73 6.16 14.54
CA ALA A 220 -0.70 6.40 13.54
C ALA A 220 -0.98 5.69 12.21
N GLY A 221 -1.60 4.52 12.26
CA GLY A 221 -1.92 3.73 11.08
C GLY A 221 -2.00 2.25 11.39
N GLU A 222 -1.94 1.44 10.34
CA GLU A 222 -2.16 0.00 10.40
C GLU A 222 -0.95 -0.78 9.88
N VAL A 223 -0.69 -1.93 10.49
CA VAL A 223 0.23 -2.95 9.98
C VAL A 223 -0.56 -4.14 9.48
N GLN A 224 -0.21 -4.62 8.29
CA GLN A 224 -0.74 -5.84 7.68
C GLN A 224 0.31 -6.95 7.77
N ALA A 225 -0.13 -8.19 7.92
CA ALA A 225 0.75 -9.35 8.04
C ALA A 225 0.17 -10.61 7.38
N LEU A 226 -0.42 -10.45 6.18
CA LEU A 226 -1.08 -11.53 5.45
C LEU A 226 -0.06 -12.50 4.86
N TRP A 227 0.83 -12.01 4.00
CA TRP A 227 1.88 -12.83 3.38
C TRP A 227 3.01 -13.18 4.35
N THR A 228 3.23 -12.33 5.33
CA THR A 228 4.24 -12.53 6.37
C THR A 228 3.76 -13.43 7.51
N ARG A 229 2.60 -14.10 7.33
CA ARG A 229 2.07 -15.13 8.25
C ARG A 229 2.01 -14.65 9.69
N GLY A 230 1.40 -13.48 9.91
CA GLY A 230 1.17 -12.95 11.25
C GLY A 230 2.37 -12.21 11.87
N THR A 231 3.43 -11.92 11.09
CA THR A 231 4.54 -11.09 11.55
C THR A 231 4.53 -9.75 10.85
N GLY A 232 4.05 -8.71 11.52
CA GLY A 232 4.05 -7.34 11.04
C GLY A 232 5.33 -6.60 11.43
N LYS A 233 5.91 -5.85 10.48
CA LYS A 233 7.05 -4.98 10.72
C LYS A 233 6.72 -3.55 10.27
N VAL A 234 6.87 -2.59 11.19
CA VAL A 234 6.55 -1.18 10.98
C VAL A 234 7.78 -0.33 11.23
N VAL A 235 7.91 0.75 10.49
CA VAL A 235 8.87 1.80 10.82
C VAL A 235 8.12 3.12 10.96
N ILE A 236 8.14 3.69 12.16
CA ILE A 236 7.68 5.05 12.45
C ILE A 236 8.86 5.91 12.89
N ARG A 237 8.65 7.21 13.02
CA ARG A 237 9.67 8.13 13.51
C ARG A 237 9.32 8.60 14.92
N ALA A 238 10.32 8.77 15.77
CA ALA A 238 10.13 9.40 17.08
C ALA A 238 9.63 10.84 16.91
N ALA A 239 8.62 11.22 17.68
CA ALA A 239 7.96 12.50 17.62
C ALA A 239 7.58 13.01 19.01
N GLY A 240 7.16 14.26 19.12
CA GLY A 240 6.66 14.85 20.35
C GLY A 240 7.77 15.47 21.20
N THR A 241 7.49 15.69 22.49
CA THR A 241 8.41 16.36 23.42
C THR A 241 9.53 15.45 23.90
N VAL A 242 10.62 16.02 24.39
CA VAL A 242 11.65 15.24 25.08
C VAL A 242 11.06 14.56 26.31
N GLY A 243 11.19 13.24 26.39
CA GLY A 243 10.60 12.45 27.47
C GLY A 243 10.22 11.03 27.05
N ASP A 244 9.42 10.38 27.88
CA ASP A 244 8.91 9.03 27.61
C ASP A 244 7.62 9.09 26.77
N HIS A 245 7.57 8.28 25.72
CA HIS A 245 6.44 8.09 24.83
C HIS A 245 6.06 6.62 24.76
N PHE A 246 4.80 6.32 24.43
CA PHE A 246 4.29 4.96 24.43
C PHE A 246 3.79 4.56 23.03
N ILE A 247 4.14 3.36 22.65
CA ILE A 247 3.69 2.71 21.43
C ILE A 247 2.75 1.59 21.83
N ASP A 248 1.51 1.66 21.42
CA ASP A 248 0.53 0.58 21.56
C ASP A 248 0.22 -0.03 20.20
N VAL A 249 0.19 -1.35 20.13
CA VAL A 249 -0.25 -2.10 18.96
C VAL A 249 -1.40 -3.00 19.35
N LYS A 250 -2.55 -2.87 18.69
CA LYS A 250 -3.79 -3.58 19.00
C LYS A 250 -4.38 -4.19 17.73
N ASP A 251 -4.84 -5.44 17.80
CA ASP A 251 -5.51 -6.07 16.67
C ASP A 251 -6.74 -5.25 16.26
N ALA A 252 -6.84 -4.95 14.99
CA ALA A 252 -7.90 -4.17 14.37
C ALA A 252 -7.87 -4.31 12.86
N ILE A 253 -8.98 -4.03 12.20
CA ILE A 253 -9.03 -3.93 10.73
C ILE A 253 -8.79 -2.50 10.23
N THR A 254 -8.93 -1.52 11.11
CA THR A 254 -8.71 -0.09 10.88
C THR A 254 -8.34 0.56 12.22
N PHE A 255 -9.21 1.41 12.77
CA PHE A 255 -9.01 1.96 14.12
C PHE A 255 -9.23 0.90 15.21
N ALA A 256 -8.48 0.97 16.30
CA ALA A 256 -8.69 0.08 17.42
C ALA A 256 -10.08 0.27 18.04
N TYR A 257 -10.78 -0.84 18.24
CA TYR A 257 -12.06 -0.83 18.96
C TYR A 257 -11.80 -0.74 20.47
N LEU A 258 -12.27 0.31 21.11
CA LEU A 258 -11.89 0.62 22.50
C LEU A 258 -12.84 0.05 23.55
N ASN A 259 -14.09 -0.32 23.19
CA ASN A 259 -15.02 -0.93 24.13
C ASN A 259 -14.71 -2.41 24.34
N ILE A 260 -13.93 -2.73 25.35
CA ILE A 260 -13.48 -4.10 25.62
C ILE A 260 -14.61 -5.09 25.92
N LEU A 261 -15.76 -4.62 26.41
CA LEU A 261 -16.91 -5.47 26.73
C LEU A 261 -17.62 -6.00 25.49
N GLN A 262 -17.44 -5.35 24.33
CA GLN A 262 -18.06 -5.72 23.06
C GLN A 262 -17.02 -5.89 21.96
N SER A 263 -15.74 -6.05 22.31
CA SER A 263 -14.69 -6.19 21.31
C SER A 263 -14.90 -7.46 20.46
N PRO A 264 -14.80 -7.36 19.14
CA PRO A 264 -14.80 -8.55 18.27
C PRO A 264 -13.56 -9.42 18.47
N VAL A 265 -12.52 -8.88 19.12
CA VAL A 265 -11.30 -9.60 19.53
C VAL A 265 -11.19 -9.47 21.06
N PRO A 266 -11.99 -10.23 21.83
CA PRO A 266 -11.97 -10.16 23.28
C PRO A 266 -10.60 -10.60 23.81
N TYR A 267 -10.10 -9.89 24.82
CA TYR A 267 -8.81 -10.17 25.46
C TYR A 267 -7.58 -10.07 24.55
N ALA A 268 -7.72 -9.52 23.35
CA ALA A 268 -6.57 -9.16 22.55
C ALA A 268 -5.84 -8.00 23.22
N ASN A 269 -5.05 -8.34 24.23
CA ASN A 269 -4.07 -7.41 24.76
C ASN A 269 -3.03 -7.21 23.69
N GLY A 270 -3.10 -6.05 23.01
CA GLY A 270 -2.02 -5.59 22.16
C GLY A 270 -0.72 -5.49 22.97
N GLY A 271 0.37 -5.29 22.26
CA GLY A 271 1.64 -4.99 22.92
C GLY A 271 1.71 -3.51 23.29
N ARG A 272 2.41 -3.20 24.36
CA ARG A 272 2.85 -1.83 24.70
C ARG A 272 4.34 -1.79 24.85
N ALA A 273 4.98 -0.76 24.26
CA ALA A 273 6.39 -0.49 24.41
C ALA A 273 6.61 0.98 24.75
N LYS A 274 7.72 1.26 25.43
CA LYS A 274 8.13 2.62 25.79
C LYS A 274 9.32 3.03 24.92
N PHE A 275 9.26 4.25 24.37
CA PHE A 275 10.36 4.90 23.66
C PHE A 275 10.71 6.22 24.36
N LYS A 276 12.00 6.51 24.53
CA LYS A 276 12.46 7.76 25.12
C LYS A 276 12.95 8.72 24.06
N VAL A 277 12.25 9.83 23.84
CA VAL A 277 12.75 10.96 23.04
C VAL A 277 13.83 11.68 23.84
N THR A 278 15.05 11.74 23.32
CA THR A 278 16.22 12.24 24.06
C THR A 278 16.57 13.70 23.75
N ALA A 279 16.18 14.21 22.59
CA ALA A 279 16.43 15.57 22.17
C ALA A 279 15.45 16.04 21.09
N ASP A 280 15.18 17.35 21.09
CA ASP A 280 14.48 18.05 19.99
C ASP A 280 15.44 18.29 18.84
N LYS A 281 15.61 17.28 18.00
CA LYS A 281 16.52 17.29 16.86
C LYS A 281 15.95 16.39 15.77
N GLY A 282 15.30 16.99 14.78
CA GLY A 282 14.71 16.29 13.65
C GLY A 282 15.66 16.20 12.43
N PRO A 283 15.25 15.49 11.38
CA PRO A 283 15.96 15.44 10.11
C PRO A 283 15.91 16.79 9.39
N ASP A 284 17.04 17.22 8.82
CA ASP A 284 17.16 18.53 8.18
C ASP A 284 16.51 18.63 6.79
N LYS A 285 16.23 17.49 6.13
CA LYS A 285 15.75 17.45 4.74
C LYS A 285 14.65 16.42 4.54
N PRO A 286 13.69 16.69 3.63
CA PRO A 286 12.72 15.69 3.21
C PRO A 286 13.41 14.47 2.57
N TYR A 287 12.87 13.28 2.79
CA TYR A 287 13.32 12.06 2.15
C TYR A 287 12.16 11.12 1.83
N ILE A 288 12.41 10.16 0.95
CA ILE A 288 11.43 9.17 0.50
C ILE A 288 11.95 7.78 0.87
N THR A 289 11.10 6.98 1.49
CA THR A 289 11.37 5.56 1.75
C THR A 289 10.53 4.71 0.81
N TRP A 290 11.18 3.95 -0.05
CA TRP A 290 10.53 3.04 -0.98
C TRP A 290 10.41 1.64 -0.35
N PRO A 291 9.31 0.91 -0.62
CA PRO A 291 9.21 -0.51 -0.27
C PRO A 291 10.19 -1.32 -1.13
N ALA A 292 10.32 -2.61 -0.81
CA ALA A 292 11.08 -3.53 -1.65
C ALA A 292 10.59 -3.48 -3.10
N VAL A 293 11.53 -3.51 -4.04
CA VAL A 293 11.20 -3.58 -5.47
C VAL A 293 10.68 -4.99 -5.76
N VAL A 294 9.52 -5.07 -6.38
CA VAL A 294 8.94 -6.31 -6.87
C VAL A 294 8.65 -6.15 -8.37
N GLU A 295 8.88 -7.20 -9.13
CA GLU A 295 8.55 -7.22 -10.54
C GLU A 295 7.03 -7.35 -10.70
N PRO A 296 6.38 -6.48 -11.49
CA PRO A 296 4.95 -6.59 -11.76
C PRO A 296 4.63 -7.82 -12.58
N THR A 297 3.40 -8.31 -12.46
CA THR A 297 2.90 -9.36 -13.35
C THR A 297 2.89 -8.87 -14.79
N VAL A 298 3.11 -9.78 -15.74
CA VAL A 298 3.14 -9.44 -17.18
C VAL A 298 1.79 -8.92 -17.64
N GLU A 299 0.72 -9.48 -17.10
CA GLU A 299 -0.67 -9.11 -17.42
C GLU A 299 -0.92 -7.62 -17.14
N LEU A 300 -0.46 -7.12 -16.00
CA LEU A 300 -0.63 -5.71 -15.66
C LEU A 300 0.16 -4.79 -16.60
N ARG A 301 1.36 -5.20 -17.03
CA ARG A 301 2.17 -4.43 -17.99
C ARG A 301 1.48 -4.28 -19.33
N THR A 302 0.69 -5.27 -19.75
CA THR A 302 0.06 -5.32 -21.08
C THR A 302 -1.37 -4.78 -21.10
N THR A 303 -2.04 -4.65 -19.95
CA THR A 303 -3.44 -4.21 -19.87
C THR A 303 -3.64 -2.72 -20.15
N LEU A 304 -2.58 -1.90 -20.05
CA LEU A 304 -2.65 -0.48 -20.39
C LEU A 304 -2.62 -0.28 -21.90
N SER A 305 -3.78 -0.26 -22.53
CA SER A 305 -3.97 0.10 -23.94
C SER A 305 -3.27 -0.83 -24.95
N THR A 306 -3.84 -1.99 -25.17
CA THR A 306 -3.44 -2.90 -26.25
C THR A 306 -4.27 -2.71 -27.52
N VAL A 307 -5.22 -1.79 -27.53
CA VAL A 307 -6.06 -1.50 -28.71
C VAL A 307 -5.18 -0.97 -29.83
N GLY A 308 -5.17 -1.68 -30.97
CA GLY A 308 -4.34 -1.37 -32.13
C GLY A 308 -2.96 -2.03 -32.13
N LEU A 309 -2.63 -2.86 -31.13
CA LEU A 309 -1.39 -3.65 -31.17
C LEU A 309 -1.46 -4.62 -32.36
N ASN A 310 -0.46 -4.53 -33.24
CA ASN A 310 -0.33 -5.47 -34.35
C ASN A 310 -0.11 -6.89 -33.82
N PRO A 311 -1.05 -7.82 -33.98
CA PRO A 311 -0.92 -9.17 -33.44
C PRO A 311 0.23 -9.98 -34.05
N ASN A 312 0.71 -9.55 -35.22
CA ASN A 312 1.81 -10.21 -35.92
C ASN A 312 3.16 -9.53 -35.71
N THR A 313 3.21 -8.48 -34.87
CA THR A 313 4.48 -7.79 -34.62
C THR A 313 5.48 -8.71 -33.92
N LYS A 314 6.71 -8.71 -34.40
CA LYS A 314 7.88 -9.31 -33.77
C LYS A 314 8.80 -8.24 -33.18
N ALA A 315 8.38 -6.99 -33.23
CA ALA A 315 9.15 -5.88 -32.76
C ALA A 315 9.34 -5.95 -31.23
N VAL A 316 10.54 -5.69 -30.79
CA VAL A 316 10.91 -5.65 -29.36
C VAL A 316 11.32 -4.22 -29.03
N ALA A 317 10.60 -3.60 -28.10
CA ALA A 317 10.95 -2.29 -27.57
C ALA A 317 11.66 -2.39 -26.22
N LYS A 318 12.57 -1.45 -25.96
CA LYS A 318 13.33 -1.31 -24.71
C LYS A 318 13.45 0.16 -24.32
N LEU A 319 13.56 0.40 -23.04
CA LEU A 319 13.89 1.71 -22.46
C LEU A 319 15.24 1.65 -21.76
N SER A 320 16.03 2.70 -21.87
CA SER A 320 17.31 2.83 -21.12
C SER A 320 17.05 2.97 -19.62
N LYS A 321 15.91 3.55 -19.23
CA LYS A 321 15.39 3.57 -17.85
C LYS A 321 13.93 3.15 -17.89
N THR A 322 13.54 2.21 -17.06
CA THR A 322 12.17 1.67 -16.97
C THR A 322 11.35 2.27 -15.83
N SER A 323 11.96 3.12 -15.02
CA SER A 323 11.27 3.83 -13.93
C SER A 323 11.96 5.15 -13.58
N GLY A 324 11.20 6.06 -12.98
CA GLY A 324 11.69 7.35 -12.49
C GLY A 324 10.54 8.31 -12.18
N PRO A 325 10.82 9.49 -11.63
CA PRO A 325 9.81 10.52 -11.48
C PRO A 325 9.37 11.08 -12.85
N ILE A 326 8.34 11.92 -12.85
CA ILE A 326 8.02 12.75 -14.03
C ILE A 326 9.28 13.51 -14.50
N LEU A 327 9.30 13.90 -15.76
CA LEU A 327 10.43 14.58 -16.42
C LEU A 327 11.73 13.76 -16.50
N THR A 328 11.68 12.46 -16.19
CA THR A 328 12.81 11.54 -16.44
C THR A 328 13.12 11.47 -17.93
N LYS A 329 14.38 11.67 -18.28
CA LYS A 329 14.88 11.42 -19.64
C LYS A 329 15.24 9.95 -19.78
N THR A 330 14.75 9.30 -20.85
CA THR A 330 15.03 7.91 -21.20
C THR A 330 15.07 7.76 -22.73
N THR A 331 15.77 6.74 -23.21
CA THR A 331 15.85 6.44 -24.64
C THR A 331 14.93 5.26 -24.92
N PHE A 332 13.98 5.44 -25.85
CA PHE A 332 13.17 4.36 -26.41
C PHE A 332 13.88 3.78 -27.63
N SER A 333 14.07 2.48 -27.67
CA SER A 333 14.63 1.77 -28.81
C SER A 333 13.72 0.60 -29.20
N ALA A 334 13.58 0.35 -30.50
CA ALA A 334 12.82 -0.77 -31.02
C ALA A 334 13.60 -1.48 -32.14
N THR A 335 13.46 -2.80 -32.22
CA THR A 335 14.04 -3.67 -33.26
C THR A 335 13.00 -4.63 -33.79
N GLY A 336 13.21 -5.15 -35.00
CA GLY A 336 12.24 -6.07 -35.63
C GLY A 336 11.01 -5.35 -36.19
N LEU A 337 11.11 -4.05 -36.48
CA LEU A 337 10.04 -3.27 -37.10
C LEU A 337 9.80 -3.75 -38.54
N THR A 338 8.55 -3.76 -38.93
CA THR A 338 8.10 -4.22 -40.28
C THR A 338 7.67 -3.08 -41.18
N SER A 339 7.41 -1.90 -40.60
CA SER A 339 7.04 -0.71 -41.40
C SER A 339 8.12 0.37 -41.32
N THR A 340 8.19 1.18 -42.38
CA THR A 340 9.09 2.33 -42.51
C THR A 340 8.29 3.61 -42.71
N GLY A 341 8.96 4.75 -42.57
CA GLY A 341 8.34 6.06 -42.71
C GLY A 341 8.04 6.71 -41.34
N THR A 342 7.10 7.64 -41.37
CA THR A 342 6.80 8.44 -40.19
C THR A 342 6.00 7.65 -39.13
N HIS A 343 6.54 7.59 -37.94
CA HIS A 343 5.90 7.02 -36.74
C HIS A 343 5.78 8.05 -35.63
N GLN A 344 4.90 7.79 -34.72
CA GLN A 344 4.74 8.58 -33.48
C GLN A 344 5.06 7.73 -32.27
N LEU A 345 5.88 8.28 -31.36
CA LEU A 345 5.98 7.79 -30.00
C LEU A 345 4.91 8.48 -29.17
N VAL A 346 4.07 7.71 -28.52
CA VAL A 346 2.98 8.22 -27.68
C VAL A 346 3.04 7.63 -26.29
N TRP A 347 2.65 8.44 -25.31
CA TRP A 347 2.48 8.07 -23.92
C TRP A 347 1.02 7.70 -23.67
N ALA A 348 0.74 6.47 -23.32
CA ALA A 348 -0.59 6.02 -22.94
C ALA A 348 -0.84 6.29 -21.45
N SER A 349 -1.87 7.04 -21.17
CA SER A 349 -2.30 7.45 -19.84
C SER A 349 -3.81 7.35 -19.72
N VAL A 350 -4.36 7.85 -18.63
CA VAL A 350 -5.79 7.96 -18.41
C VAL A 350 -6.14 9.40 -18.02
N ILE A 351 -7.35 9.81 -18.35
CA ILE A 351 -7.95 11.08 -17.92
C ILE A 351 -9.34 10.79 -17.38
N GLY A 352 -9.71 11.43 -16.30
CA GLY A 352 -11.03 11.24 -15.75
C GLY A 352 -11.29 12.02 -14.47
N ASN A 353 -12.48 11.79 -13.94
CA ASN A 353 -12.92 12.37 -12.69
C ASN A 353 -13.75 11.32 -11.93
N ARG A 354 -13.36 11.02 -10.70
CA ARG A 354 -14.07 10.06 -9.83
C ARG A 354 -15.08 10.73 -8.88
N VAL A 355 -15.16 12.04 -8.90
CA VAL A 355 -16.12 12.78 -8.07
C VAL A 355 -17.48 12.74 -8.75
N ASN A 356 -18.49 12.27 -8.03
CA ASN A 356 -19.88 12.14 -8.53
C ASN A 356 -20.02 11.36 -9.84
N CYS A 357 -19.12 10.42 -10.08
CA CYS A 357 -19.18 9.59 -11.27
C CYS A 357 -19.97 8.31 -11.05
N THR A 358 -20.84 7.96 -11.99
CA THR A 358 -21.50 6.68 -12.09
C THR A 358 -21.07 5.98 -13.38
N GLY A 359 -20.62 4.73 -13.27
CA GLY A 359 -20.08 3.97 -14.41
C GLY A 359 -18.60 4.20 -14.64
N THR A 360 -18.18 4.23 -15.91
CA THR A 360 -16.78 4.44 -16.28
C THR A 360 -16.39 5.91 -16.08
N CYS A 361 -15.58 6.17 -15.08
CA CYS A 361 -15.21 7.51 -14.65
C CYS A 361 -13.93 8.03 -15.28
N TRP A 362 -13.39 7.36 -16.27
CA TRP A 362 -12.14 7.71 -16.93
C TRP A 362 -12.04 7.05 -18.33
N ALA A 363 -11.18 7.62 -19.16
CA ALA A 363 -10.91 7.15 -20.52
C ALA A 363 -9.40 7.14 -20.78
N TYR A 364 -8.97 6.38 -21.77
CA TYR A 364 -7.60 6.45 -22.25
C TYR A 364 -7.30 7.82 -22.85
N ASN A 365 -6.08 8.28 -22.60
CA ASN A 365 -5.51 9.47 -23.19
C ASN A 365 -4.13 9.14 -23.74
N SER A 366 -3.87 9.58 -24.98
CA SER A 366 -2.57 9.42 -25.63
C SER A 366 -1.90 10.79 -25.77
N VAL A 367 -0.72 10.95 -25.20
CA VAL A 367 0.08 12.17 -25.29
C VAL A 367 1.24 11.95 -26.27
N PRO A 368 1.36 12.72 -27.36
CA PRO A 368 2.50 12.63 -28.24
C PRO A 368 3.82 12.96 -27.52
N LEU A 369 4.83 12.11 -27.67
CA LEU A 369 6.17 12.33 -27.12
C LEU A 369 7.16 12.80 -28.19
N ALA A 370 7.15 12.14 -29.34
CA ALA A 370 8.04 12.45 -30.47
C ALA A 370 7.49 11.91 -31.79
N THR A 371 7.86 12.55 -32.87
CA THR A 371 7.71 12.02 -34.23
C THR A 371 9.06 11.50 -34.71
N VAL A 372 9.10 10.28 -35.20
CA VAL A 372 10.33 9.61 -35.64
C VAL A 372 10.17 9.06 -37.05
N ASN A 373 11.23 9.12 -37.84
CA ASN A 373 11.24 8.51 -39.18
C ASN A 373 12.02 7.19 -39.14
N VAL A 374 11.33 6.09 -39.36
CA VAL A 374 11.90 4.74 -39.37
C VAL A 374 12.35 4.41 -40.78
N THR A 375 13.65 4.19 -40.96
CA THR A 375 14.25 3.91 -42.28
C THR A 375 14.65 2.45 -42.48
N GLY A 376 14.52 1.62 -41.44
CA GLY A 376 14.88 0.19 -41.48
C GLY A 376 14.10 -0.59 -40.42
N SER A 377 14.64 -1.72 -39.98
CA SER A 377 14.00 -2.59 -38.99
C SER A 377 14.25 -2.18 -37.54
N SER A 378 14.89 -1.05 -37.29
CA SER A 378 15.19 -0.55 -35.93
C SER A 378 15.12 0.97 -35.88
N MET A 379 14.86 1.47 -34.67
CA MET A 379 14.88 2.90 -34.36
C MET A 379 15.31 3.16 -32.92
N SER A 380 15.74 4.38 -32.64
CA SER A 380 16.04 4.89 -31.31
C SER A 380 15.67 6.37 -31.20
N SER A 381 15.09 6.79 -30.08
CA SER A 381 14.73 8.18 -29.83
C SER A 381 14.81 8.50 -28.34
N ASP A 382 15.36 9.64 -28.02
CA ASP A 382 15.31 10.19 -26.68
C ASP A 382 13.95 10.83 -26.42
N ILE A 383 13.39 10.54 -25.27
CA ILE A 383 12.09 11.03 -24.83
C ILE A 383 12.17 11.53 -23.39
N THR A 384 11.25 12.40 -23.03
CA THR A 384 11.06 12.87 -21.67
C THR A 384 9.69 12.41 -21.18
N ILE A 385 9.66 11.76 -20.01
CA ILE A 385 8.41 11.33 -19.36
C ILE A 385 7.58 12.57 -19.02
N PRO A 386 6.32 12.65 -19.43
CA PRO A 386 5.50 13.84 -19.21
C PRO A 386 5.11 14.03 -17.75
N ASP A 387 4.72 15.25 -17.39
CA ASP A 387 4.10 15.57 -16.10
C ASP A 387 2.64 15.09 -16.11
N THR A 388 2.41 13.89 -15.61
CA THR A 388 1.12 13.20 -15.64
C THR A 388 0.97 12.30 -14.41
N LEU A 389 -0.11 11.51 -14.37
CA LEU A 389 -0.34 10.49 -13.36
C LEU A 389 0.87 9.57 -13.19
N GLY A 390 1.08 9.09 -11.98
CA GLY A 390 2.07 8.08 -11.64
C GLY A 390 1.62 6.65 -11.93
N GLY A 391 2.43 5.68 -11.48
CA GLY A 391 2.19 4.27 -11.69
C GLY A 391 2.66 3.77 -13.04
N TRP A 392 2.12 2.64 -13.49
CA TRP A 392 2.52 2.00 -14.74
C TRP A 392 1.88 2.68 -15.95
N HIS A 393 2.72 2.99 -16.95
CA HIS A 393 2.33 3.53 -18.24
C HIS A 393 3.01 2.77 -19.37
N VAL A 394 2.45 2.90 -20.58
CA VAL A 394 2.99 2.29 -21.80
C VAL A 394 3.42 3.38 -22.77
N ILE A 395 4.61 3.24 -23.32
CA ILE A 395 5.10 4.05 -24.44
C ILE A 395 4.95 3.21 -25.70
N GLN A 396 4.25 3.74 -26.69
CA GLN A 396 3.88 3.03 -27.90
C GLN A 396 4.49 3.70 -29.13
N LEU A 397 5.10 2.90 -30.02
CA LEU A 397 5.50 3.32 -31.36
C LEU A 397 4.35 3.00 -32.31
N LYS A 398 3.74 4.04 -32.87
CA LYS A 398 2.55 3.93 -33.74
C LYS A 398 2.80 4.44 -35.13
N GLN A 399 2.23 3.73 -36.12
CA GLN A 399 2.02 4.24 -37.48
C GLN A 399 0.51 4.29 -37.73
N GLY A 400 -0.06 5.49 -37.78
CA GLY A 400 -1.51 5.66 -37.76
C GLY A 400 -2.09 5.08 -36.46
N ASP A 401 -3.06 4.18 -36.56
CA ASP A 401 -3.69 3.51 -35.43
C ASP A 401 -3.01 2.20 -35.00
N VAL A 402 -2.02 1.74 -35.81
CA VAL A 402 -1.32 0.48 -35.52
C VAL A 402 -0.17 0.70 -34.57
N ILE A 403 -0.14 -0.06 -33.49
CA ILE A 403 0.97 -0.10 -32.53
C ILE A 403 1.94 -1.18 -33.00
N GLU A 404 3.15 -0.81 -33.37
CA GLU A 404 4.18 -1.75 -33.81
C GLU A 404 5.05 -2.27 -32.68
N ALA A 405 5.34 -1.44 -31.71
CA ALA A 405 6.14 -1.80 -30.56
C ALA A 405 5.71 -1.00 -29.33
N GLN A 406 5.88 -1.59 -28.15
CA GLN A 406 5.59 -0.89 -26.90
C GLN A 406 6.53 -1.30 -25.77
N ALA A 407 6.76 -0.39 -24.84
CA ALA A 407 7.53 -0.61 -23.62
C ALA A 407 6.85 0.03 -22.41
N THR A 408 7.02 -0.55 -21.24
CA THR A 408 6.42 -0.06 -20.00
C THR A 408 7.38 0.82 -19.23
N PHE A 409 6.84 1.86 -18.58
CA PHE A 409 7.57 2.75 -17.68
C PHE A 409 6.77 2.95 -16.39
N TYR A 410 7.45 2.88 -15.24
CA TYR A 410 6.85 3.15 -13.93
C TYR A 410 7.19 4.57 -13.48
N VAL A 411 6.17 5.42 -13.37
CA VAL A 411 6.32 6.79 -12.85
C VAL A 411 6.26 6.76 -11.33
N LYS A 412 7.36 7.16 -10.71
CA LYS A 412 7.52 7.20 -9.25
C LYS A 412 6.96 8.48 -8.66
N HIS A 413 6.36 8.37 -7.48
CA HIS A 413 6.04 9.54 -6.65
C HIS A 413 7.32 10.34 -6.38
N SER A 414 7.20 11.65 -6.37
CA SER A 414 8.32 12.54 -6.10
C SER A 414 7.90 13.78 -5.32
N ILE A 415 8.79 14.25 -4.47
CA ILE A 415 8.73 15.56 -3.86
C ILE A 415 9.25 16.54 -4.90
N MET A 416 8.33 17.27 -5.52
CA MET A 416 8.71 18.23 -6.56
C MET A 416 9.17 19.54 -5.93
N PRO A 417 10.25 20.13 -6.46
CA PRO A 417 10.62 21.46 -6.07
C PRO A 417 9.55 22.48 -6.55
N PHE A 418 9.34 23.50 -5.75
CA PHE A 418 8.62 24.68 -6.21
C PHE A 418 9.53 25.53 -7.11
N TYR A 419 8.95 26.12 -8.16
CA TYR A 419 9.66 26.96 -9.10
C TYR A 419 9.10 28.40 -9.05
N ASP A 420 9.98 29.38 -9.20
CA ASP A 420 9.55 30.75 -9.45
C ASP A 420 9.12 30.94 -10.92
N LYS A 421 8.66 32.15 -11.27
CA LYS A 421 8.25 32.49 -12.65
C LYS A 421 9.37 32.36 -13.69
N ALA A 422 10.63 32.38 -13.26
CA ALA A 422 11.82 32.20 -14.11
C ALA A 422 12.24 30.73 -14.22
N GLY A 423 11.54 29.80 -13.57
CA GLY A 423 11.86 28.39 -13.57
C GLY A 423 12.98 27.98 -12.61
N LYS A 424 13.38 28.88 -11.69
CA LYS A 424 14.37 28.56 -10.67
C LYS A 424 13.73 27.84 -9.49
N VAL A 425 14.38 26.78 -9.00
CA VAL A 425 13.96 26.05 -7.80
C VAL A 425 14.02 26.95 -6.58
N ILE A 426 12.90 27.12 -5.89
CA ILE A 426 12.76 27.96 -4.70
C ILE A 426 12.38 27.19 -3.43
N GLY A 427 12.16 25.89 -3.53
CA GLY A 427 11.90 25.03 -2.37
C GLY A 427 11.60 23.60 -2.77
N MET A 428 11.55 22.70 -1.78
CA MET A 428 11.42 21.26 -1.95
C MET A 428 10.19 20.73 -1.22
N GLY A 429 9.03 20.77 -1.88
CA GLY A 429 7.83 20.09 -1.43
C GLY A 429 7.10 20.70 -0.22
N LEU A 430 7.69 21.65 0.50
CA LEU A 430 7.07 22.38 1.62
C LEU A 430 7.06 23.89 1.36
N ALA A 431 5.95 24.54 1.64
CA ALA A 431 5.78 25.97 1.53
C ALA A 431 4.79 26.49 2.60
N LYS A 432 4.82 27.81 2.84
CA LYS A 432 3.69 28.49 3.45
C LYS A 432 2.54 28.55 2.45
N ALA A 433 1.30 28.53 2.93
CA ALA A 433 0.15 28.70 2.06
C ALA A 433 0.10 30.13 1.51
N ASP A 434 -0.31 30.27 0.25
CA ASP A 434 -0.69 31.53 -0.38
C ASP A 434 -2.22 31.59 -0.48
N ASN A 435 -2.83 32.28 0.48
CA ASN A 435 -4.27 32.42 0.58
C ASN A 435 -4.75 33.75 -0.09
N SER A 436 -3.95 34.31 -1.00
CA SER A 436 -4.27 35.60 -1.68
C SER A 436 -5.49 35.49 -2.61
N GLY A 437 -5.87 34.28 -3.02
CA GLY A 437 -6.91 34.05 -4.02
C GLY A 437 -6.48 34.49 -5.44
N SER A 438 -5.18 34.68 -5.67
CA SER A 438 -4.66 35.03 -6.99
C SER A 438 -4.74 33.84 -7.97
N VAL A 439 -4.66 34.11 -9.27
CA VAL A 439 -4.63 33.04 -10.29
C VAL A 439 -3.39 32.16 -10.11
N GLU A 440 -2.27 32.78 -9.74
CA GLU A 440 -1.03 32.05 -9.45
C GLU A 440 -1.18 31.13 -8.22
N ALA A 441 -1.79 31.62 -7.13
CA ALA A 441 -2.06 30.80 -5.96
C ALA A 441 -2.96 29.62 -6.31
N PHE A 442 -4.00 29.84 -7.11
CA PHE A 442 -4.86 28.75 -7.57
C PHE A 442 -4.10 27.74 -8.43
N ALA A 443 -3.26 28.19 -9.37
CA ALA A 443 -2.49 27.33 -10.26
C ALA A 443 -1.45 26.47 -9.52
N THR A 444 -0.91 26.98 -8.40
CA THR A 444 0.05 26.23 -7.55
C THR A 444 -0.64 25.43 -6.43
N GLY A 445 -1.97 25.42 -6.38
CA GLY A 445 -2.73 24.81 -5.29
C GLY A 445 -2.54 25.53 -3.95
N GLY A 446 -2.29 26.86 -3.98
CA GLY A 446 -2.08 27.68 -2.79
C GLY A 446 -0.67 27.57 -2.19
N ALA A 447 0.32 27.13 -2.97
CA ALA A 447 1.70 27.11 -2.51
C ALA A 447 2.32 28.51 -2.59
N GLY A 448 2.69 29.06 -1.46
CA GLY A 448 3.39 30.34 -1.32
C GLY A 448 4.90 30.18 -1.22
N ALA A 449 5.53 30.97 -0.34
CA ALA A 449 6.98 30.94 -0.15
C ALA A 449 7.44 29.60 0.46
N PRO A 450 8.45 28.94 -0.12
CA PRO A 450 9.04 27.74 0.45
C PRO A 450 9.49 27.95 1.89
N SER A 451 9.14 27.02 2.78
CA SER A 451 9.47 27.14 4.20
C SER A 451 9.50 25.75 4.86
N THR A 452 10.39 25.59 5.82
CA THR A 452 10.38 24.51 6.79
C THR A 452 10.12 25.03 8.21
N THR A 453 9.88 26.35 8.34
CA THR A 453 9.66 27.02 9.62
C THR A 453 8.31 27.75 9.60
N PHE A 454 7.49 27.49 10.61
CA PHE A 454 6.12 27.98 10.72
C PHE A 454 5.84 28.47 12.14
N LYS A 455 4.89 29.40 12.27
CA LYS A 455 4.27 29.70 13.55
C LYS A 455 3.08 28.76 13.76
N ALA A 456 2.74 28.48 15.01
CA ALA A 456 1.51 27.75 15.30
C ALA A 456 0.29 28.51 14.72
N GLY A 457 -0.58 27.79 14.03
CA GLY A 457 -1.73 28.33 13.30
C GLY A 457 -1.44 28.72 11.84
N GLU A 458 -0.20 28.77 11.39
CA GLU A 458 0.11 28.94 9.96
C GLU A 458 -0.24 27.67 9.17
N GLU A 459 -0.62 27.85 7.92
CA GLU A 459 -0.94 26.75 7.02
C GLU A 459 0.32 26.29 6.26
N ILE A 460 0.55 24.98 6.28
CA ILE A 460 1.62 24.29 5.57
C ILE A 460 1.06 23.75 4.27
N THR A 461 1.71 24.00 3.16
CA THR A 461 1.42 23.40 1.85
C THR A 461 2.46 22.34 1.54
N ILE A 462 2.02 21.12 1.21
CA ILE A 462 2.86 19.99 0.81
C ILE A 462 2.55 19.63 -0.64
N SER A 463 3.58 19.57 -1.50
CA SER A 463 3.44 19.31 -2.94
C SER A 463 4.11 18.00 -3.34
N ILE A 464 3.35 17.11 -4.01
CA ILE A 464 3.80 15.81 -4.49
C ILE A 464 3.34 15.61 -5.93
N LYS A 465 4.19 15.04 -6.76
CA LYS A 465 3.92 14.66 -8.15
C LYS A 465 4.08 13.16 -8.36
N GLY A 466 3.51 12.66 -9.47
CA GLY A 466 3.59 11.26 -9.82
C GLY A 466 2.70 10.36 -8.98
N VAL A 467 1.64 10.91 -8.39
CA VAL A 467 0.59 10.13 -7.72
C VAL A 467 -0.17 9.32 -8.77
N GLY A 468 -0.37 8.04 -8.52
CA GLY A 468 -0.88 7.10 -9.51
C GLY A 468 -2.38 7.22 -9.80
N TRP A 469 -2.88 6.32 -10.62
CA TRP A 469 -4.27 6.35 -11.12
C TRP A 469 -5.15 5.19 -10.63
N THR A 470 -4.55 4.17 -10.02
CA THR A 470 -5.30 3.03 -9.46
C THR A 470 -5.64 3.23 -7.98
N GLN A 471 -6.55 2.43 -7.44
CA GLN A 471 -6.84 2.41 -6.00
C GLN A 471 -5.60 2.12 -5.14
N LEU A 472 -4.57 1.53 -5.73
CA LEU A 472 -3.40 1.02 -5.02
C LEU A 472 -2.30 2.07 -4.87
N ASP A 473 -2.37 3.17 -5.61
CA ASP A 473 -1.30 4.16 -5.69
C ASP A 473 -1.77 5.63 -5.84
N ASN A 474 -3.08 5.87 -5.84
CA ASN A 474 -3.61 7.21 -6.10
C ASN A 474 -3.83 8.07 -4.85
N THR A 475 -3.65 7.52 -3.68
CA THR A 475 -3.99 8.19 -2.42
C THR A 475 -2.91 7.98 -1.37
N MET A 476 -2.64 9.03 -0.61
CA MET A 476 -1.72 8.99 0.53
C MET A 476 -2.40 9.53 1.78
N ALA A 477 -2.18 8.86 2.89
CA ALA A 477 -2.57 9.32 4.22
C ALA A 477 -1.47 10.20 4.81
N VAL A 478 -1.88 11.20 5.59
CA VAL A 478 -0.99 12.16 6.25
C VAL A 478 -1.03 11.94 7.75
N THR A 479 0.14 11.83 8.36
CA THR A 479 0.29 11.88 9.81
C THR A 479 1.12 13.09 10.22
N TYR A 480 0.74 13.71 11.34
CA TYR A 480 1.46 14.81 12.00
C TYR A 480 1.84 14.32 13.39
N ASP A 481 3.12 14.25 13.71
CA ASP A 481 3.65 13.64 14.95
C ASP A 481 3.04 12.26 15.23
N ASN A 482 3.00 11.40 14.22
CA ASN A 482 2.37 10.08 14.25
C ASN A 482 0.85 10.09 14.51
N SER A 483 0.17 11.23 14.45
CA SER A 483 -1.28 11.31 14.52
C SER A 483 -1.87 11.41 13.12
N TYR A 484 -2.73 10.48 12.73
CA TYR A 484 -3.42 10.50 11.44
C TYR A 484 -4.35 11.71 11.34
N VAL A 485 -4.13 12.60 10.39
CA VAL A 485 -4.88 13.85 10.23
C VAL A 485 -5.77 13.89 9.00
N GLY A 486 -5.55 13.01 8.03
CA GLY A 486 -6.36 12.94 6.82
C GLY A 486 -5.60 12.34 5.64
N TYR A 487 -6.15 12.46 4.44
CA TYR A 487 -5.59 11.90 3.22
C TYR A 487 -5.76 12.83 2.01
N GLY A 488 -4.95 12.61 0.99
CA GLY A 488 -5.07 13.27 -0.32
C GLY A 488 -5.06 12.25 -1.45
N CYS A 489 -5.78 12.57 -2.54
CA CYS A 489 -5.82 11.78 -3.77
C CYS A 489 -5.36 12.64 -4.94
N GLY A 490 -4.47 12.09 -5.80
CA GLY A 490 -3.92 12.79 -6.96
C GLY A 490 -4.58 12.44 -8.30
N PHE A 491 -5.60 11.57 -8.35
CA PHE A 491 -6.19 11.13 -9.61
C PHE A 491 -6.83 12.27 -10.41
N ASN A 492 -7.71 13.05 -9.78
CA ASN A 492 -8.43 14.14 -10.46
C ASN A 492 -7.55 15.33 -10.82
N SER A 493 -6.37 15.44 -10.24
CA SER A 493 -5.38 16.49 -10.48
C SER A 493 -4.20 16.03 -11.33
N ASN A 494 -4.39 14.98 -12.14
CA ASN A 494 -3.40 14.44 -13.07
C ASN A 494 -2.06 14.08 -12.40
N GLY A 495 -2.12 13.47 -11.20
CA GLY A 495 -0.95 13.04 -10.44
C GLY A 495 -0.29 14.13 -9.60
N TYR A 496 -0.86 15.32 -9.55
CA TYR A 496 -0.39 16.40 -8.69
C TYR A 496 -1.25 16.46 -7.41
N MET A 497 -0.65 16.20 -6.28
CA MET A 497 -1.31 16.28 -4.97
C MET A 497 -0.74 17.44 -4.18
N VAL A 498 -1.61 18.37 -3.78
CA VAL A 498 -1.30 19.50 -2.89
C VAL A 498 -2.13 19.33 -1.64
N ILE A 499 -1.47 19.27 -0.50
CA ILE A 499 -2.08 19.06 0.81
C ILE A 499 -1.88 20.30 1.66
N HIS A 500 -2.95 20.77 2.29
CA HIS A 500 -2.92 21.85 3.28
C HIS A 500 -3.19 21.26 4.65
N ILE A 501 -2.31 21.57 5.61
CA ILE A 501 -2.49 21.23 7.03
C ILE A 501 -2.04 22.41 7.89
N THR A 502 -2.58 22.53 9.09
CA THR A 502 -2.20 23.60 10.03
C THR A 502 -0.98 23.20 10.84
N ALA A 503 0.01 24.07 10.93
CA ALA A 503 1.13 23.94 11.84
C ALA A 503 0.62 24.04 13.29
N THR A 504 0.84 23.00 14.09
CA THR A 504 0.34 22.92 15.46
C THR A 504 1.40 22.36 16.41
N GLY A 505 1.27 22.63 17.69
CA GLY A 505 2.14 22.12 18.72
C GLY A 505 2.98 23.21 19.39
N ALA A 506 3.83 22.79 20.33
CA ALA A 506 4.79 23.66 21.00
C ALA A 506 5.94 24.06 20.07
N PRO A 507 6.66 25.17 20.32
CA PRO A 507 7.87 25.44 19.60
C PRO A 507 8.86 24.28 19.66
N GLY A 508 9.42 23.89 18.50
CA GLY A 508 10.31 22.74 18.36
C GLY A 508 10.14 22.05 17.03
N THR A 509 10.73 20.87 16.91
CA THR A 509 10.68 20.03 15.70
C THR A 509 9.43 19.15 15.70
N HIS A 510 8.71 19.19 14.60
CA HIS A 510 7.56 18.32 14.33
C HIS A 510 7.78 17.54 13.04
N ILE A 511 7.24 16.32 12.97
CA ILE A 511 7.37 15.46 11.80
C ILE A 511 6.03 15.31 11.08
N ILE A 512 6.11 15.23 9.76
CA ILE A 512 4.95 14.98 8.89
C ILE A 512 5.32 13.83 7.98
N ASP A 513 4.52 12.77 8.01
CA ASP A 513 4.73 11.60 7.17
C ASP A 513 3.52 11.35 6.28
N LEU A 514 3.78 10.99 5.03
CA LEU A 514 2.77 10.53 4.10
C LEU A 514 2.98 9.04 3.84
N HIS A 515 1.92 8.29 4.03
CA HIS A 515 1.92 6.84 3.88
C HIS A 515 0.96 6.40 2.79
N PRO A 516 1.22 5.28 2.08
CA PRO A 516 0.22 4.69 1.21
C PRO A 516 -1.01 4.32 2.03
N ILE A 517 -2.16 4.31 1.38
CA ILE A 517 -3.38 3.77 1.97
C ILE A 517 -3.85 2.58 1.14
N LEU A 518 -4.58 1.68 1.78
CA LEU A 518 -5.38 0.69 1.09
C LEU A 518 -6.81 1.23 1.02
N TYR A 519 -7.24 1.51 -0.19
CA TYR A 519 -8.59 1.96 -0.45
C TYR A 519 -9.46 0.76 -0.84
N THR A 520 -10.46 0.45 -0.04
CA THR A 520 -11.47 -0.56 -0.36
C THR A 520 -12.82 0.10 -0.48
N GLN A 521 -13.56 -0.25 -1.52
CA GLN A 521 -14.95 0.16 -1.66
C GLN A 521 -15.84 -1.04 -1.33
N GLN A 522 -16.64 -0.90 -0.29
CA GLN A 522 -17.65 -1.92 0.01
C GLN A 522 -18.81 -1.82 -0.98
N PRO A 523 -19.27 -2.93 -1.58
CA PRO A 523 -20.40 -2.92 -2.51
C PRO A 523 -21.70 -2.32 -1.93
N SER A 524 -21.88 -2.45 -0.60
CA SER A 524 -23.04 -1.92 0.11
C SER A 524 -23.01 -0.41 0.37
N PHE A 525 -21.85 0.22 0.18
CA PHE A 525 -21.64 1.66 0.38
C PHE A 525 -21.10 2.27 -0.91
N ALA A 526 -21.91 2.25 -1.97
CA ALA A 526 -21.52 2.78 -3.27
C ALA A 526 -20.87 4.17 -3.13
N ASN A 527 -19.68 4.33 -3.69
CA ASN A 527 -18.86 5.55 -3.65
C ASN A 527 -18.40 6.01 -2.25
N THR A 528 -18.53 5.18 -1.23
CA THR A 528 -18.02 5.51 0.10
C THR A 528 -16.70 4.78 0.32
N PRO A 529 -15.57 5.48 0.51
CA PRO A 529 -14.30 4.86 0.84
C PRO A 529 -14.41 4.18 2.22
N TYR A 530 -13.87 2.97 2.29
CA TYR A 530 -13.81 2.19 3.52
C TYR A 530 -12.36 1.75 3.77
N GLY A 531 -11.89 1.85 5.01
CA GLY A 531 -10.54 1.45 5.36
C GLY A 531 -9.43 2.36 4.81
N MET A 532 -9.70 3.66 4.66
CA MET A 532 -8.69 4.63 4.23
C MET A 532 -7.75 4.98 5.38
N VAL A 533 -6.83 4.11 5.69
CA VAL A 533 -5.90 4.25 6.81
C VAL A 533 -4.45 4.17 6.35
N PRO A 534 -3.51 4.84 7.05
CA PRO A 534 -2.09 4.74 6.71
C PRO A 534 -1.60 3.30 6.82
N ILE A 535 -0.96 2.78 5.78
CA ILE A 535 -0.28 1.47 5.81
C ILE A 535 1.16 1.70 6.21
N LEU A 536 1.49 1.26 7.42
CA LEU A 536 2.80 1.46 8.05
C LEU A 536 3.76 0.29 7.86
N SER A 537 3.31 -0.85 7.33
CA SER A 537 4.15 -2.03 7.12
C SER A 537 5.41 -1.68 6.34
N ALA A 538 6.58 -2.03 6.85
CA ALA A 538 7.86 -1.69 6.25
C ALA A 538 8.09 -2.40 4.91
N ASP A 539 7.62 -3.64 4.81
CA ASP A 539 7.55 -4.44 3.58
C ASP A 539 6.33 -4.10 2.73
N ARG A 540 5.36 -3.38 3.33
CA ARG A 540 4.08 -3.03 2.74
C ARG A 540 3.34 -4.21 2.18
N ASP A 541 3.09 -5.18 3.06
CA ASP A 541 2.20 -6.31 2.76
C ASP A 541 0.81 -5.79 2.35
N PHE A 542 0.66 -5.45 1.08
CA PHE A 542 -0.59 -5.00 0.47
C PHE A 542 -0.70 -5.45 -0.99
N ALA A 543 -1.91 -5.54 -1.48
CA ALA A 543 -2.23 -6.09 -2.81
C ALA A 543 -1.40 -5.50 -3.96
N GLY A 544 -1.11 -4.21 -3.90
CA GLY A 544 -0.40 -3.50 -4.97
C GLY A 544 1.00 -4.01 -5.26
N LEU A 545 1.69 -4.59 -4.27
CA LEU A 545 3.04 -5.13 -4.48
C LEU A 545 3.06 -6.29 -5.47
N ALA A 546 2.06 -7.19 -5.43
CA ALA A 546 1.95 -8.29 -6.39
C ALA A 546 1.75 -7.80 -7.82
N LEU A 547 1.27 -6.59 -7.98
CA LEU A 547 1.01 -5.93 -9.26
C LEU A 547 2.10 -4.92 -9.64
N GLY A 548 3.18 -4.85 -8.86
CA GLY A 548 4.31 -3.95 -9.12
C GLY A 548 4.07 -2.49 -8.74
N TYR A 549 3.05 -2.19 -7.93
CA TYR A 549 2.83 -0.84 -7.39
C TYR A 549 3.67 -0.66 -6.13
N THR A 550 4.74 0.13 -6.25
CA THR A 550 5.66 0.45 -5.15
C THR A 550 5.41 1.88 -4.65
N VAL A 551 4.41 2.06 -3.80
CA VAL A 551 4.06 3.38 -3.25
C VAL A 551 4.97 3.73 -2.09
N PRO A 552 5.66 4.89 -2.09
CA PRO A 552 6.60 5.26 -1.03
C PRO A 552 5.90 5.76 0.24
N SER A 553 6.66 5.86 1.36
CA SER A 553 6.40 6.85 2.40
C SER A 553 7.25 8.08 2.16
N ILE A 554 6.68 9.25 2.37
CA ILE A 554 7.35 10.54 2.18
C ILE A 554 7.44 11.24 3.53
N HIS A 555 8.62 11.73 3.86
CA HIS A 555 8.96 12.19 5.20
C HIS A 555 9.43 13.63 5.19
N PHE A 556 8.78 14.47 6.00
CA PHE A 556 9.14 15.85 6.21
C PHE A 556 9.42 16.12 7.70
N ALA A 557 10.18 17.16 7.98
CA ALA A 557 10.28 17.76 9.29
C ALA A 557 10.09 19.29 9.16
N ILE A 558 9.42 19.86 10.15
CA ILE A 558 9.21 21.31 10.25
C ILE A 558 9.66 21.80 11.63
N THR A 559 9.91 23.08 11.73
CA THR A 559 10.16 23.75 13.01
C THR A 559 9.03 24.70 13.32
N ILE A 560 8.36 24.52 14.45
CA ILE A 560 7.42 25.51 14.98
C ILE A 560 8.22 26.54 15.78
N VAL A 561 8.03 27.80 15.45
CA VAL A 561 8.62 28.95 16.18
C VAL A 561 7.58 29.69 16.99
N LYS A 562 8.03 30.48 17.97
CA LYS A 562 7.17 31.32 18.82
C LYS A 562 6.46 32.41 18.04
#